data_172eb800980561ef61525d4efad16c7f
#
_entry.id   172eb800980561ef61525d4efad16c7f
#
_cell.length_a   1.000
_cell.length_b   1.000
_cell.length_c   1.000
_cell.angle_alpha   90.00
_cell.angle_beta   90.00
_cell.angle_gamma   90.00
#
_symmetry.space_group_name_H-M   'P 1'
#
loop_
_entity.id
_entity.type
_entity.pdbx_description
1 polymer ?
#
loop_
_entity_poly.entity_id
_entity_poly.type
_entity_poly.pdbx_seq_one_letter_code
_entity_poly.pdbx_strand_id
1 'polypeptide(L)'
;MLKVTDRETRFLAVMAVITGLVFAAYREEVIGPPLGPLVLATAEMTVALLHWVGIEAVRSATVITHPGGFAYEVAYSCIGFLPVVFYAAAVLAYPVGWTHRLVGVVIGLPLLLALNFIRLLHLFHLGVSDRAAFASWHEGLWPGIVRLTIIGLWSAWVWWAEGVRNHLPERPGGCCAPMVPDTLATRGEEKGSG
;
A
#
# COMPACT_ATOMS: atom_id res chain seq x y z
N MET A 1 -12.29 18.15 21.59
CA MET A 1 -10.85 18.06 21.30
C MET A 1 -10.49 16.57 21.26
N LEU A 2 -10.26 16.00 20.09
CA LEU A 2 -9.74 14.63 19.94
C LEU A 2 -8.32 14.60 20.51
N LYS A 3 -8.10 13.86 21.58
CA LYS A 3 -6.75 13.57 22.06
C LYS A 3 -6.11 12.62 21.03
N VAL A 4 -5.32 13.18 20.12
CA VAL A 4 -4.48 12.40 19.21
C VAL A 4 -3.45 11.67 20.08
N THR A 5 -3.43 10.35 20.01
CA THR A 5 -2.45 9.55 20.77
C THR A 5 -1.07 9.69 20.13
N ASP A 6 0.02 9.53 20.90
CA ASP A 6 1.41 9.57 20.37
C ASP A 6 1.61 8.64 19.17
N ARG A 7 0.85 7.56 19.13
CA ARG A 7 0.83 6.56 18.07
C ARG A 7 0.27 7.10 16.75
N GLU A 8 -0.85 7.83 16.83
CA GLU A 8 -1.50 8.46 15.67
C GLU A 8 -0.65 9.61 15.14
N THR A 9 -0.08 10.42 16.04
CA THR A 9 0.83 11.50 15.69
C THR A 9 2.05 10.98 14.93
N ARG A 10 2.64 9.88 15.38
CA ARG A 10 3.79 9.24 14.71
C ARG A 10 3.42 8.70 13.33
N PHE A 11 2.26 8.07 13.20
CA PHE A 11 1.76 7.59 11.90
C PHE A 11 1.57 8.75 10.92
N LEU A 12 0.88 9.82 11.34
CA LEU A 12 0.66 11.01 10.51
C LEU A 12 1.97 11.70 10.12
N ALA A 13 2.92 11.81 11.05
CA ALA A 13 4.24 12.39 10.79
C ALA A 13 5.01 11.57 9.74
N VAL A 14 5.04 10.24 9.88
CA VAL A 14 5.69 9.35 8.91
C VAL A 14 5.03 9.47 7.54
N MET A 15 3.70 9.48 7.47
CA MET A 15 2.98 9.65 6.21
C MET A 15 3.23 11.01 5.57
N ALA A 16 3.28 12.09 6.37
CA ALA A 16 3.60 13.42 5.87
C ALA A 16 5.02 13.51 5.29
N VAL A 17 6.00 12.91 5.98
CA VAL A 17 7.39 12.85 5.49
C VAL A 17 7.49 12.05 4.20
N ILE A 18 6.86 10.86 4.13
CA ILE A 18 6.87 10.03 2.92
C ILE A 18 6.20 10.78 1.77
N THR A 19 5.04 11.40 2.00
CA THR A 19 4.34 12.19 0.98
C THR A 19 5.20 13.34 0.49
N GLY A 20 5.85 14.07 1.40
CA GLY A 20 6.77 15.16 1.05
C GLY A 20 7.98 14.70 0.23
N LEU A 21 8.61 13.58 0.63
CA LEU A 21 9.73 12.99 -0.11
C LEU A 21 9.31 12.49 -1.49
N VAL A 22 8.18 11.81 -1.60
CA VAL A 22 7.64 11.35 -2.89
C VAL A 22 7.32 12.54 -3.78
N PHE A 23 6.69 13.58 -3.25
CA PHE A 23 6.38 14.79 -4.02
C PHE A 23 7.63 15.55 -4.46
N ALA A 24 8.64 15.66 -3.59
CA ALA A 24 9.92 16.28 -3.92
C ALA A 24 10.72 15.46 -4.97
N ALA A 25 10.66 14.13 -4.88
CA ALA A 25 11.33 13.24 -5.81
C ALA A 25 10.56 13.06 -7.13
N TYR A 26 9.25 13.36 -7.15
CA TYR A 26 8.38 13.19 -8.33
C TYR A 26 8.59 14.31 -9.38
N ARG A 27 9.86 14.63 -9.64
CA ARG A 27 10.24 15.37 -10.82
C ARG A 27 10.68 14.36 -11.87
N GLU A 28 10.14 14.45 -13.07
CA GLU A 28 10.44 13.54 -14.19
C GLU A 28 11.94 13.39 -14.43
N GLU A 29 12.70 14.47 -14.21
CA GLU A 29 14.16 14.49 -14.35
C GLU A 29 14.88 13.58 -13.34
N VAL A 30 14.32 13.39 -12.14
CA VAL A 30 14.95 12.61 -11.07
C VAL A 30 14.48 11.15 -11.09
N ILE A 31 13.20 10.91 -11.22
CA ILE A 31 12.59 9.55 -11.16
C ILE A 31 12.58 8.89 -12.55
N GLY A 32 12.51 9.66 -13.62
CA GLY A 32 12.42 9.14 -14.98
C GLY A 32 13.48 8.10 -15.32
N PRO A 33 14.78 8.39 -15.25
CA PRO A 33 15.81 7.47 -15.67
C PRO A 33 15.79 6.11 -14.94
N PRO A 34 15.67 6.03 -13.60
CA PRO A 34 15.62 4.75 -12.90
C PRO A 34 14.32 3.97 -13.15
N LEU A 35 13.21 4.62 -13.50
CA LEU A 35 11.94 3.96 -13.79
C LEU A 35 11.78 3.56 -15.28
N GLY A 36 12.67 3.96 -16.16
CA GLY A 36 12.64 3.62 -17.59
C GLY A 36 12.43 2.12 -17.86
N PRO A 37 13.20 1.22 -17.27
CA PRO A 37 13.00 -0.23 -17.42
C PRO A 37 11.61 -0.71 -16.99
N LEU A 38 11.06 -0.11 -15.93
CA LEU A 38 9.72 -0.46 -15.43
C LEU A 38 8.62 0.02 -16.40
N VAL A 39 8.79 1.19 -17.02
CA VAL A 39 7.88 1.70 -18.06
C VAL A 39 7.87 0.75 -19.26
N LEU A 40 9.05 0.34 -19.73
CA LEU A 40 9.19 -0.61 -20.84
C LEU A 40 8.54 -1.96 -20.51
N ALA A 41 8.80 -2.52 -19.34
CA ALA A 41 8.20 -3.77 -18.88
C ALA A 41 6.65 -3.66 -18.78
N THR A 42 6.15 -2.51 -18.28
CA THR A 42 4.70 -2.25 -18.20
C THR A 42 4.08 -2.18 -19.58
N ALA A 43 4.72 -1.50 -20.54
CA ALA A 43 4.24 -1.41 -21.92
C ALA A 43 4.22 -2.80 -22.59
N GLU A 44 5.26 -3.60 -22.40
CA GLU A 44 5.36 -4.97 -22.92
C GLU A 44 4.26 -5.88 -22.35
N MET A 45 4.09 -5.88 -21.04
CA MET A 45 3.04 -6.65 -20.38
C MET A 45 1.64 -6.20 -20.82
N THR A 46 1.43 -4.89 -21.00
CA THR A 46 0.16 -4.36 -21.49
C THR A 46 -0.16 -4.88 -22.89
N VAL A 47 0.81 -4.91 -23.82
CA VAL A 47 0.61 -5.48 -25.16
C VAL A 47 0.30 -6.97 -25.09
N ALA A 48 1.02 -7.73 -24.27
CA ALA A 48 0.74 -9.15 -24.09
C ALA A 48 -0.69 -9.40 -23.58
N LEU A 49 -1.14 -8.59 -22.60
CA LEU A 49 -2.51 -8.67 -22.08
C LEU A 49 -3.56 -8.22 -23.12
N LEU A 50 -3.28 -7.20 -23.94
CA LEU A 50 -4.16 -6.78 -25.03
C LEU A 50 -4.34 -7.91 -26.05
N HIS A 51 -3.27 -8.57 -26.45
CA HIS A 51 -3.34 -9.75 -27.34
C HIS A 51 -4.14 -10.90 -26.72
N TRP A 52 -3.97 -11.14 -25.41
CA TRP A 52 -4.72 -12.17 -24.71
C TRP A 52 -6.23 -11.91 -24.69
N VAL A 53 -6.66 -10.64 -24.66
CA VAL A 53 -8.09 -10.27 -24.78
C VAL A 53 -8.55 -10.05 -26.23
N GLY A 54 -7.70 -10.35 -27.23
CA GLY A 54 -8.05 -10.29 -28.66
C GLY A 54 -7.96 -8.88 -29.27
N ILE A 55 -7.27 -7.94 -28.65
CA ILE A 55 -7.06 -6.59 -29.18
C ILE A 55 -5.68 -6.52 -29.84
N GLU A 56 -5.65 -6.15 -31.13
CA GLU A 56 -4.39 -5.97 -31.84
C GLU A 56 -3.64 -4.73 -31.36
N ALA A 57 -2.40 -4.91 -30.97
CA ALA A 57 -1.53 -3.83 -30.51
C ALA A 57 -0.07 -4.10 -30.85
N VAL A 58 0.67 -3.08 -31.24
CA VAL A 58 2.09 -3.15 -31.52
C VAL A 58 2.82 -2.15 -30.64
N ARG A 59 3.95 -2.58 -30.06
CA ARG A 59 4.78 -1.72 -29.20
C ARG A 59 5.99 -1.18 -29.97
N SER A 60 6.23 0.12 -29.83
CA SER A 60 7.46 0.78 -30.21
C SER A 60 7.98 1.59 -29.02
N ALA A 61 9.02 1.11 -28.37
CA ALA A 61 9.52 1.63 -27.09
C ALA A 61 8.41 1.69 -26.01
N THR A 62 8.00 2.89 -25.59
CA THR A 62 6.94 3.14 -24.59
C THR A 62 5.56 3.35 -25.22
N VAL A 63 5.49 3.45 -26.56
CA VAL A 63 4.25 3.72 -27.29
C VAL A 63 3.60 2.42 -27.75
N ILE A 64 2.31 2.28 -27.46
CA ILE A 64 1.46 1.18 -27.92
C ILE A 64 0.54 1.72 -29.00
N THR A 65 0.53 1.09 -30.17
CA THR A 65 -0.26 1.51 -31.33
C THR A 65 -1.25 0.43 -31.74
N HIS A 66 -2.44 0.85 -32.18
CA HIS A 66 -3.44 -0.02 -32.79
C HIS A 66 -3.45 0.21 -34.32
N PRO A 67 -3.66 -0.82 -35.15
CA PRO A 67 -3.74 -0.66 -36.62
C PRO A 67 -4.77 0.38 -37.07
N GLY A 68 -5.84 0.61 -36.28
CA GLY A 68 -6.85 1.64 -36.54
C GLY A 68 -6.38 3.09 -36.25
N GLY A 69 -5.08 3.33 -36.02
CA GLY A 69 -4.49 4.66 -35.93
C GLY A 69 -4.57 5.30 -34.53
N PHE A 70 -4.92 4.55 -33.47
CA PHE A 70 -4.79 5.01 -32.09
C PHE A 70 -3.38 4.70 -31.58
N ALA A 71 -2.76 5.67 -30.93
CA ALA A 71 -1.47 5.53 -30.26
C ALA A 71 -1.58 6.00 -28.80
N TYR A 72 -1.01 5.23 -27.90
CA TYR A 72 -1.02 5.50 -26.46
C TYR A 72 0.40 5.35 -25.91
N GLU A 73 0.91 6.39 -25.25
CA GLU A 73 2.21 6.35 -24.61
C GLU A 73 2.07 5.95 -23.13
N VAL A 74 2.82 4.94 -22.73
CA VAL A 74 2.93 4.54 -21.32
C VAL A 74 3.96 5.45 -20.65
N ALA A 75 3.48 6.47 -19.96
CA ALA A 75 4.29 7.39 -19.19
C ALA A 75 4.59 6.87 -17.78
N TYR A 76 5.48 7.55 -17.04
CA TYR A 76 5.81 7.22 -15.63
C TYR A 76 4.58 7.27 -14.71
N SER A 77 3.60 8.11 -15.00
CA SER A 77 2.32 8.17 -14.28
C SER A 77 1.43 6.94 -14.52
N CYS A 78 1.72 6.15 -15.57
CA CYS A 78 0.89 5.02 -15.99
C CYS A 78 1.35 3.67 -15.41
N ILE A 79 2.55 3.60 -14.81
CA ILE A 79 3.12 2.34 -14.28
C ILE A 79 2.55 1.92 -12.92
N GLY A 80 1.69 2.74 -12.30
CA GLY A 80 1.11 2.44 -10.98
C GLY A 80 2.10 2.57 -9.82
N PHE A 81 3.26 3.17 -10.02
CA PHE A 81 4.30 3.30 -9.00
C PHE A 81 3.83 4.09 -7.77
N LEU A 82 3.22 5.26 -7.96
CA LEU A 82 2.74 6.10 -6.85
C LEU A 82 1.69 5.40 -5.98
N PRO A 83 0.61 4.83 -6.53
CA PRO A 83 -0.35 4.04 -5.76
C PRO A 83 0.30 2.97 -4.90
N VAL A 84 1.25 2.23 -5.46
CA VAL A 84 1.98 1.15 -4.78
C VAL A 84 2.82 1.70 -3.63
N VAL A 85 3.59 2.78 -3.86
CA VAL A 85 4.43 3.40 -2.82
C VAL A 85 3.59 3.95 -1.69
N PHE A 86 2.52 4.69 -1.97
CA PHE A 86 1.64 5.24 -0.94
C PHE A 86 0.96 4.16 -0.12
N TYR A 87 0.45 3.12 -0.76
CA TYR A 87 -0.18 1.99 -0.07
C TYR A 87 0.83 1.25 0.80
N ALA A 88 1.99 0.89 0.25
CA ALA A 88 3.04 0.20 1.00
C ALA A 88 3.51 1.03 2.21
N ALA A 89 3.71 2.34 2.01
CA ALA A 89 4.09 3.25 3.09
C ALA A 89 3.03 3.30 4.20
N ALA A 90 1.74 3.37 3.84
CA ALA A 90 0.64 3.39 4.81
C ALA A 90 0.56 2.08 5.62
N VAL A 91 0.73 0.93 4.95
CA VAL A 91 0.76 -0.38 5.61
C VAL A 91 1.97 -0.52 6.54
N LEU A 92 3.16 -0.14 6.08
CA LEU A 92 4.40 -0.25 6.86
C LEU A 92 4.47 0.74 8.03
N ALA A 93 3.91 1.92 7.89
CA ALA A 93 3.84 2.92 8.96
C ALA A 93 2.81 2.56 10.03
N TYR A 94 1.79 1.78 9.68
CA TYR A 94 0.72 1.46 10.62
C TYR A 94 1.22 0.58 11.77
N PRO A 95 0.86 0.90 13.03
CA PRO A 95 1.45 0.29 14.21
C PRO A 95 0.81 -1.06 14.59
N VAL A 96 1.03 -2.09 13.75
CA VAL A 96 0.65 -3.50 13.98
C VAL A 96 1.87 -4.40 13.91
N GLY A 97 1.70 -5.68 14.27
CA GLY A 97 2.77 -6.69 14.17
C GLY A 97 3.29 -6.86 12.74
N TRP A 98 4.56 -7.26 12.60
CA TRP A 98 5.24 -7.40 11.31
C TRP A 98 4.53 -8.36 10.35
N THR A 99 3.97 -9.46 10.88
CA THR A 99 3.21 -10.43 10.08
C THR A 99 2.00 -9.79 9.39
N HIS A 100 1.25 -8.93 10.09
CA HIS A 100 0.10 -8.22 9.51
C HIS A 100 0.52 -7.25 8.41
N ARG A 101 1.67 -6.58 8.59
CA ARG A 101 2.24 -5.69 7.55
C ARG A 101 2.62 -6.48 6.29
N LEU A 102 3.29 -7.62 6.47
CA LEU A 102 3.65 -8.48 5.34
C LEU A 102 2.41 -8.95 4.58
N VAL A 103 1.37 -9.40 5.26
CA VAL A 103 0.10 -9.80 4.62
C VAL A 103 -0.50 -8.63 3.84
N GLY A 104 -0.54 -7.42 4.43
CA GLY A 104 -1.04 -6.23 3.74
C GLY A 104 -0.27 -5.92 2.45
N VAL A 105 1.06 -5.97 2.52
CA VAL A 105 1.92 -5.74 1.35
C VAL A 105 1.76 -6.84 0.29
N VAL A 106 1.86 -8.11 0.69
CA VAL A 106 1.82 -9.26 -0.23
C VAL A 106 0.47 -9.39 -0.95
N ILE A 107 -0.63 -9.01 -0.31
CA ILE A 107 -1.95 -9.04 -0.93
C ILE A 107 -2.23 -7.72 -1.66
N GLY A 108 -1.95 -6.60 -1.04
CA GLY A 108 -2.35 -5.29 -1.55
C GLY A 108 -1.58 -4.83 -2.78
N LEU A 109 -0.27 -5.10 -2.84
CA LEU A 109 0.52 -4.68 -4.00
C LEU A 109 0.10 -5.36 -5.31
N PRO A 110 -0.05 -6.70 -5.37
CA PRO A 110 -0.54 -7.36 -6.58
C PRO A 110 -1.93 -6.89 -7.02
N LEU A 111 -2.84 -6.63 -6.06
CA LEU A 111 -4.17 -6.09 -6.38
C LEU A 111 -4.10 -4.70 -7.02
N LEU A 112 -3.25 -3.81 -6.50
CA LEU A 112 -3.04 -2.49 -7.09
C LEU A 112 -2.38 -2.55 -8.47
N LEU A 113 -1.43 -3.45 -8.66
CA LEU A 113 -0.80 -3.67 -9.97
C LEU A 113 -1.82 -4.24 -10.97
N ALA A 114 -2.64 -5.21 -10.57
CA ALA A 114 -3.71 -5.75 -11.40
C ALA A 114 -4.71 -4.66 -11.80
N LEU A 115 -5.13 -3.81 -10.84
CA LEU A 115 -5.99 -2.66 -11.13
C LEU A 115 -5.33 -1.70 -12.15
N ASN A 116 -4.03 -1.47 -12.02
CA ASN A 116 -3.31 -0.62 -12.97
C ASN A 116 -3.31 -1.20 -14.39
N PHE A 117 -3.11 -2.52 -14.56
CA PHE A 117 -3.22 -3.17 -15.86
C PHE A 117 -4.65 -3.12 -16.42
N ILE A 118 -5.67 -3.36 -15.59
CA ILE A 118 -7.07 -3.21 -15.98
C ILE A 118 -7.32 -1.78 -16.49
N ARG A 119 -6.79 -0.77 -15.81
CA ARG A 119 -6.85 0.63 -16.25
C ARG A 119 -6.22 0.82 -17.62
N LEU A 120 -5.01 0.30 -17.84
CA LEU A 120 -4.29 0.45 -19.11
C LEU A 120 -5.04 -0.22 -20.27
N LEU A 121 -5.54 -1.45 -20.08
CA LEU A 121 -6.33 -2.16 -21.09
C LEU A 121 -7.62 -1.41 -21.41
N HIS A 122 -8.35 -0.98 -20.39
CA HIS A 122 -9.61 -0.24 -20.56
C HIS A 122 -9.39 1.08 -21.28
N LEU A 123 -8.35 1.84 -20.91
CA LEU A 123 -8.01 3.10 -21.58
C LEU A 123 -7.61 2.88 -23.04
N PHE A 124 -6.84 1.83 -23.34
CA PHE A 124 -6.49 1.49 -24.72
C PHE A 124 -7.73 1.12 -25.52
N HIS A 125 -8.62 0.29 -24.99
CA HIS A 125 -9.89 -0.06 -25.61
C HIS A 125 -10.76 1.17 -25.90
N LEU A 126 -10.90 2.09 -24.94
CA LEU A 126 -11.61 3.35 -25.14
C LEU A 126 -10.94 4.22 -26.20
N GLY A 127 -9.62 4.31 -26.20
CA GLY A 127 -8.89 5.09 -27.20
C GLY A 127 -9.11 4.60 -28.64
N VAL A 128 -9.33 3.29 -28.81
CA VAL A 128 -9.66 2.68 -30.11
C VAL A 128 -11.13 2.88 -30.48
N SER A 129 -12.05 2.75 -29.53
CA SER A 129 -13.51 2.75 -29.77
C SER A 129 -14.15 4.12 -29.64
N ASP A 130 -13.76 4.92 -28.66
CA ASP A 130 -14.33 6.25 -28.36
C ASP A 130 -13.27 7.19 -27.77
N ARG A 131 -12.64 7.97 -28.62
CA ARG A 131 -11.61 8.94 -28.22
C ARG A 131 -12.12 10.06 -27.29
N ALA A 132 -13.40 10.41 -27.38
CA ALA A 132 -13.98 11.43 -26.52
C ALA A 132 -14.13 10.90 -25.08
N ALA A 133 -14.58 9.66 -24.93
CA ALA A 133 -14.65 8.99 -23.64
C ALA A 133 -13.25 8.77 -23.03
N PHE A 134 -12.23 8.49 -23.85
CA PHE A 134 -10.86 8.28 -23.37
C PHE A 134 -10.37 9.42 -22.45
N ALA A 135 -10.51 10.68 -22.88
CA ALA A 135 -10.05 11.83 -22.11
C ALA A 135 -10.74 11.93 -20.75
N SER A 136 -12.07 11.79 -20.70
CA SER A 136 -12.86 11.86 -19.48
C SER A 136 -12.53 10.73 -18.48
N TRP A 137 -12.26 9.53 -18.99
CA TRP A 137 -11.85 8.39 -18.17
C TRP A 137 -10.40 8.52 -17.69
N HIS A 138 -9.50 8.96 -18.57
CA HIS A 138 -8.08 9.08 -18.24
C HIS A 138 -7.82 10.12 -17.15
N GLU A 139 -8.40 11.31 -17.27
CA GLU A 139 -8.13 12.44 -16.39
C GLU A 139 -9.11 12.53 -15.20
N GLY A 140 -10.34 12.04 -15.34
CA GLY A 140 -11.40 12.15 -14.33
C GLY A 140 -11.64 10.86 -13.54
N LEU A 141 -12.20 9.86 -14.18
CA LEU A 141 -12.76 8.68 -13.50
C LEU A 141 -11.67 7.76 -12.93
N TRP A 142 -10.65 7.40 -13.73
CA TRP A 142 -9.61 6.48 -13.28
C TRP A 142 -8.79 6.99 -12.10
N PRO A 143 -8.37 8.25 -12.02
CA PRO A 143 -7.71 8.77 -10.83
C PRO A 143 -8.58 8.67 -9.57
N GLY A 144 -9.89 8.86 -9.71
CA GLY A 144 -10.86 8.67 -8.64
C GLY A 144 -10.95 7.22 -8.18
N ILE A 145 -11.14 6.29 -9.11
CA ILE A 145 -11.21 4.84 -8.83
C ILE A 145 -9.94 4.37 -8.10
N VAL A 146 -8.76 4.74 -8.60
CA VAL A 146 -7.48 4.34 -7.98
C VAL A 146 -7.37 4.85 -6.54
N ARG A 147 -7.71 6.13 -6.29
CA ARG A 147 -7.69 6.70 -4.93
C ARG A 147 -8.65 5.99 -3.99
N LEU A 148 -9.89 5.77 -4.43
CA LEU A 148 -10.88 5.05 -3.64
C LEU A 148 -10.47 3.60 -3.36
N THR A 149 -9.87 2.93 -4.33
CA THR A 149 -9.35 1.57 -4.15
C THR A 149 -8.22 1.52 -3.12
N ILE A 150 -7.27 2.48 -3.15
CA ILE A 150 -6.19 2.55 -2.15
C ILE A 150 -6.78 2.74 -0.75
N ILE A 151 -7.71 3.69 -0.59
CA ILE A 151 -8.35 3.97 0.70
C ILE A 151 -9.15 2.75 1.18
N GLY A 152 -9.97 2.16 0.31
CA GLY A 152 -10.78 0.99 0.64
C GLY A 152 -9.95 -0.23 1.02
N LEU A 153 -8.91 -0.53 0.24
CA LEU A 153 -8.00 -1.65 0.48
C LEU A 153 -7.23 -1.47 1.80
N TRP A 154 -6.73 -0.26 2.05
CA TRP A 154 -6.05 0.06 3.30
C TRP A 154 -6.99 -0.02 4.50
N SER A 155 -8.21 0.53 4.40
CA SER A 155 -9.21 0.48 5.47
C SER A 155 -9.65 -0.94 5.79
N ALA A 156 -9.90 -1.76 4.77
CA ALA A 156 -10.25 -3.17 4.93
C ALA A 156 -9.11 -3.95 5.60
N TRP A 157 -7.86 -3.68 5.19
CA TRP A 157 -6.69 -4.29 5.82
C TRP A 157 -6.53 -3.86 7.28
N VAL A 158 -6.70 -2.57 7.61
CA VAL A 158 -6.66 -2.07 9.00
C VAL A 158 -7.73 -2.76 9.85
N TRP A 159 -8.97 -2.81 9.35
CA TRP A 159 -10.07 -3.46 10.05
C TRP A 159 -9.76 -4.94 10.36
N TRP A 160 -9.23 -5.66 9.38
CA TRP A 160 -8.80 -7.04 9.58
C TRP A 160 -7.66 -7.16 10.59
N ALA A 161 -6.62 -6.34 10.47
CA ALA A 161 -5.44 -6.38 11.34
C ALA A 161 -5.77 -6.05 12.81
N GLU A 162 -6.71 -5.14 13.04
CA GLU A 162 -7.19 -4.80 14.38
C GLU A 162 -8.14 -5.85 14.95
N GLY A 163 -9.00 -6.43 14.11
CA GLY A 163 -9.88 -7.52 14.50
C GLY A 163 -9.08 -8.72 15.02
N VAL A 164 -8.05 -9.15 14.30
CA VAL A 164 -7.16 -10.24 14.72
C VAL A 164 -6.46 -9.91 16.05
N ARG A 165 -6.00 -8.68 16.23
CA ARG A 165 -5.36 -8.23 17.48
C ARG A 165 -6.30 -8.31 18.69
N ASN A 166 -7.55 -7.95 18.53
CA ASN A 166 -8.54 -7.95 19.61
C ASN A 166 -9.00 -9.36 20.02
N HIS A 167 -8.82 -10.36 19.15
CA HIS A 167 -9.16 -11.75 19.42
C HIS A 167 -8.01 -12.59 19.97
N LEU A 168 -6.77 -12.05 19.97
CA LEU A 168 -5.65 -12.73 20.63
C LEU A 168 -5.78 -12.50 22.14
N PRO A 169 -5.84 -13.58 22.98
CA PRO A 169 -5.83 -13.44 24.43
C PRO A 169 -4.55 -12.68 24.81
N GLU A 170 -4.70 -11.66 25.67
CA GLU A 170 -3.56 -11.02 26.31
C GLU A 170 -2.71 -12.13 26.93
N ARG A 171 -1.44 -12.23 26.55
CA ARG A 171 -0.53 -13.11 27.27
C ARG A 171 -0.58 -12.68 28.73
N PRO A 172 -1.02 -13.57 29.65
CA PRO A 172 -0.98 -13.23 31.08
C PRO A 172 0.44 -12.81 31.38
N GLY A 173 0.57 -11.59 31.91
CA GLY A 173 1.84 -10.92 32.16
C GLY A 173 2.84 -11.90 32.76
N GLY A 174 3.96 -12.06 32.05
CA GLY A 174 5.04 -12.92 32.50
C GLY A 174 5.45 -12.52 33.94
N CYS A 175 5.40 -13.51 34.78
CA CYS A 175 5.82 -13.48 36.16
C CYS A 175 7.15 -12.75 36.34
N CYS A 176 7.08 -11.56 36.92
CA CYS A 176 8.07 -11.04 37.85
C CYS A 176 7.27 -10.65 39.09
N ALA A 177 6.64 -11.63 39.73
CA ALA A 177 6.37 -11.46 41.15
C ALA A 177 7.73 -11.44 41.87
N PRO A 178 8.08 -10.38 42.59
CA PRO A 178 9.25 -10.42 43.41
C PRO A 178 9.07 -11.53 44.44
N MET A 179 9.98 -12.49 44.40
CA MET A 179 10.06 -13.54 45.40
C MET A 179 10.45 -12.83 46.74
N VAL A 180 9.44 -12.51 47.53
CA VAL A 180 9.65 -12.10 48.91
C VAL A 180 10.08 -13.35 49.67
N PRO A 181 11.30 -13.43 50.20
CA PRO A 181 11.68 -14.58 50.99
C PRO A 181 10.93 -14.52 52.35
N ASP A 182 10.05 -15.50 52.57
CA ASP A 182 9.38 -15.78 53.83
C ASP A 182 10.38 -16.32 54.87
N THR A 183 11.37 -15.53 55.22
CA THR A 183 12.30 -15.93 56.30
C THR A 183 12.58 -14.75 57.20
N LEU A 184 11.59 -14.30 57.98
CA LEU A 184 11.83 -13.49 59.18
C LEU A 184 10.59 -13.35 60.09
N ALA A 185 9.76 -14.39 60.21
CA ALA A 185 8.60 -14.36 61.10
C ALA A 185 8.55 -15.59 62.04
N THR A 186 9.69 -15.99 62.63
CA THR A 186 9.63 -16.87 63.81
C THR A 186 10.92 -16.72 64.60
N ARG A 187 11.03 -15.67 65.37
CA ARG A 187 11.91 -15.70 66.53
C ARG A 187 11.57 -14.55 67.48
N GLY A 188 10.94 -14.88 68.56
CA GLY A 188 10.88 -13.99 69.69
C GLY A 188 9.56 -13.97 70.44
N GLU A 189 9.26 -15.03 71.14
CA GLU A 189 8.61 -14.88 72.46
C GLU A 189 8.65 -16.20 73.21
N GLU A 190 9.74 -16.38 73.86
CA GLU A 190 9.81 -17.27 75.04
C GLU A 190 10.75 -16.67 76.07
N LYS A 191 10.18 -16.14 77.12
CA LYS A 191 10.63 -15.97 78.48
C LYS A 191 9.90 -14.79 79.08
N GLY A 192 9.24 -14.92 80.22
CA GLY A 192 9.52 -15.49 81.43
C GLY A 192 8.39 -15.38 82.43
N SER A 193 8.17 -16.46 83.05
CA SER A 193 7.46 -16.58 84.34
C SER A 193 8.34 -16.25 85.48
N GLY A 194 7.85 -15.54 86.44
CA GLY A 194 8.31 -15.41 87.72
C GLY A 194 7.18 -15.03 88.65
#